data_7ac672e19599ea1919c8fc1a004bf349
#
_entry.id   7ac672e19599ea1919c8fc1a004bf349
#
_cell.length_a   1.000
_cell.length_b   1.000
_cell.length_c   1.000
_cell.angle_alpha   90.00
_cell.angle_beta   90.00
_cell.angle_gamma   90.00
#
_symmetry.space_group_name_H-M   'P 1'
#
loop_
_entity.id
_entity.type
_entity.pdbx_description
1 polymer ?
#
loop_
_entity_poly.entity_id
_entity_poly.type
_entity_poly.pdbx_seq_one_letter_code
_entity_poly.pdbx_strand_id
1 'polypeptide(L)'
;MKIAIVGSGISGNTLAHLLFKNHDITLFEKNDRLGGHSHTHEIKINKKKFNVDTGFIVFNKATYPLFTNLLDELNVRYENSNMSFSVFSKKNNFEYNGTSLNTLFSQRKNILNYKFLKMIYEIFKFNKISVNLLSSKKEISLGDFLNQNQFSDYFCKNYILPMGSAIWSTNISKMLEFPAIFFINFFKNHGMLNINDRPQWLTISGGSKEYVKKLTSSFKKNIKLNCKILSVERNSKSIIVNHKNGKEKFDFIIFACHSDEALNLIKSPTLDEKKILSTINYSQNTVTL
;
A
#
# COMPACT_ATOMS: atom_id res chain seq x y z
N MET A 1 -4.49 -17.99 26.22
CA MET A 1 -3.35 -17.07 26.38
C MET A 1 -3.86 -15.66 26.27
N LYS A 2 -3.25 -14.73 27.03
CA LYS A 2 -3.55 -13.31 26.93
C LYS A 2 -2.59 -12.65 25.93
N ILE A 3 -3.12 -12.07 24.85
CA ILE A 3 -2.32 -11.58 23.70
C ILE A 3 -2.57 -10.08 23.49
N ALA A 4 -1.49 -9.30 23.46
CA ALA A 4 -1.53 -7.91 23.05
C ALA A 4 -1.30 -7.80 21.53
N ILE A 5 -2.12 -7.03 20.83
CA ILE A 5 -1.94 -6.71 19.41
C ILE A 5 -1.79 -5.19 19.28
N VAL A 6 -0.72 -4.74 18.63
CA VAL A 6 -0.35 -3.32 18.52
C VAL A 6 -0.60 -2.83 17.12
N GLY A 7 -1.58 -1.95 16.96
CA GLY A 7 -2.00 -1.38 15.69
C GLY A 7 -3.25 -2.05 15.10
N SER A 8 -4.20 -1.22 14.67
CA SER A 8 -5.50 -1.63 14.13
C SER A 8 -5.61 -1.47 12.61
N GLY A 9 -4.49 -1.57 11.90
CA GLY A 9 -4.48 -1.73 10.45
C GLY A 9 -5.04 -3.09 10.01
N ILE A 10 -5.01 -3.39 8.73
CA ILE A 10 -5.52 -4.67 8.20
C ILE A 10 -4.88 -5.87 8.90
N SER A 11 -3.55 -5.83 9.16
CA SER A 11 -2.83 -6.92 9.81
C SER A 11 -3.33 -7.17 11.23
N GLY A 12 -3.41 -6.12 12.08
CA GLY A 12 -3.83 -6.25 13.47
C GLY A 12 -5.30 -6.64 13.59
N ASN A 13 -6.18 -6.06 12.78
CA ASN A 13 -7.60 -6.40 12.79
C ASN A 13 -7.85 -7.84 12.32
N THR A 14 -7.14 -8.31 11.29
CA THR A 14 -7.27 -9.70 10.80
C THR A 14 -6.75 -10.70 11.84
N LEU A 15 -5.59 -10.43 12.45
CA LEU A 15 -5.07 -11.26 13.54
C LEU A 15 -6.04 -11.33 14.71
N ALA A 16 -6.57 -10.18 15.14
CA ALA A 16 -7.56 -10.12 16.21
C ALA A 16 -8.80 -10.96 15.87
N HIS A 17 -9.31 -10.86 14.64
CA HIS A 17 -10.45 -11.64 14.15
C HIS A 17 -10.18 -13.17 14.16
N LEU A 18 -8.98 -13.58 13.81
CA LEU A 18 -8.61 -15.00 13.80
C LEU A 18 -8.39 -15.56 15.22
N LEU A 19 -7.92 -14.73 16.15
CA LEU A 19 -7.48 -15.17 17.47
C LEU A 19 -8.54 -15.03 18.58
N PHE A 20 -9.51 -14.11 18.44
CA PHE A 20 -10.42 -13.72 19.53
C PHE A 20 -11.28 -14.87 20.08
N LYS A 21 -11.57 -15.89 19.27
CA LYS A 21 -12.39 -17.04 19.68
C LYS A 21 -11.66 -17.97 20.66
N ASN A 22 -10.34 -18.06 20.54
CA ASN A 22 -9.52 -19.05 21.26
C ASN A 22 -8.56 -18.41 22.26
N HIS A 23 -8.44 -17.07 22.26
CA HIS A 23 -7.49 -16.34 23.09
C HIS A 23 -8.14 -15.07 23.67
N ASP A 24 -7.65 -14.66 24.84
CA ASP A 24 -7.96 -13.37 25.42
C ASP A 24 -7.09 -12.31 24.76
N ILE A 25 -7.63 -11.61 23.77
CA ILE A 25 -6.90 -10.59 23.01
C ILE A 25 -7.19 -9.19 23.54
N THR A 26 -6.21 -8.30 23.40
CA THR A 26 -6.39 -6.86 23.54
C THR A 26 -5.72 -6.17 22.34
N LEU A 27 -6.50 -5.46 21.54
CA LEU A 27 -6.03 -4.68 20.39
C LEU A 27 -5.85 -3.21 20.82
N PHE A 28 -4.63 -2.71 20.72
CA PHE A 28 -4.27 -1.34 21.04
C PHE A 28 -4.15 -0.49 19.78
N GLU A 29 -4.85 0.64 19.77
CA GLU A 29 -4.77 1.63 18.70
C GLU A 29 -4.48 3.02 19.30
N LYS A 30 -3.46 3.71 18.77
CA LYS A 30 -3.06 5.04 19.24
C LYS A 30 -4.04 6.14 18.83
N ASN A 31 -4.74 5.96 17.72
CA ASN A 31 -5.71 6.90 17.16
C ASN A 31 -7.14 6.65 17.71
N ASP A 32 -8.04 7.54 17.40
CA ASP A 32 -9.47 7.48 17.71
C ASP A 32 -10.28 6.59 16.75
N ARG A 33 -9.63 6.06 15.70
CA ARG A 33 -10.26 5.24 14.66
C ARG A 33 -9.48 3.96 14.38
N LEU A 34 -10.20 2.95 13.86
CA LEU A 34 -9.65 1.70 13.35
C LEU A 34 -9.36 1.79 11.85
N GLY A 35 -8.57 0.84 11.33
CA GLY A 35 -8.35 0.62 9.90
C GLY A 35 -6.97 1.01 9.38
N GLY A 36 -6.18 1.79 10.12
CA GLY A 36 -4.86 2.21 9.66
C GLY A 36 -4.95 2.99 8.33
N HIS A 37 -4.35 2.47 7.26
CA HIS A 37 -4.44 3.07 5.92
C HIS A 37 -5.82 2.92 5.25
N SER A 38 -6.70 2.05 5.74
CA SER A 38 -8.09 2.01 5.31
C SER A 38 -8.85 3.13 6.01
N HIS A 39 -8.98 4.25 5.32
CA HIS A 39 -9.57 5.47 5.86
C HIS A 39 -10.54 6.08 4.86
N THR A 40 -11.82 6.00 5.19
CA THR A 40 -12.91 6.57 4.40
C THR A 40 -13.33 7.90 5.00
N HIS A 41 -13.25 8.97 4.22
CA HIS A 41 -13.76 10.29 4.58
C HIS A 41 -15.19 10.47 4.07
N GLU A 42 -16.09 10.92 4.94
CA GLU A 42 -17.45 11.31 4.54
C GLU A 42 -17.46 12.81 4.22
N ILE A 43 -17.60 13.14 2.96
CA ILE A 43 -17.69 14.52 2.50
C ILE A 43 -19.09 14.85 1.99
N LYS A 44 -19.52 16.11 2.14
CA LYS A 44 -20.79 16.61 1.64
C LYS A 44 -20.55 17.65 0.57
N ILE A 45 -21.04 17.43 -0.63
CA ILE A 45 -21.00 18.39 -1.74
C ILE A 45 -22.43 18.55 -2.24
N ASN A 46 -22.92 19.80 -2.29
CA ASN A 46 -24.28 20.11 -2.77
C ASN A 46 -25.38 19.21 -2.14
N LYS A 47 -25.36 19.06 -0.81
CA LYS A 47 -26.27 18.22 0.00
C LYS A 47 -26.14 16.70 -0.25
N LYS A 48 -25.31 16.23 -1.18
CA LYS A 48 -25.01 14.81 -1.40
C LYS A 48 -23.84 14.37 -0.52
N LYS A 49 -23.95 13.17 0.04
CA LYS A 49 -22.85 12.54 0.81
C LYS A 49 -22.02 11.66 -0.10
N PHE A 50 -20.71 11.74 0.04
CA PHE A 50 -19.74 10.90 -0.66
C PHE A 50 -18.82 10.25 0.36
N ASN A 51 -18.48 8.98 0.14
CA ASN A 51 -17.46 8.25 0.88
C ASN A 51 -16.21 8.19 0.01
N VAL A 52 -15.12 8.75 0.49
CA VAL A 52 -13.86 8.85 -0.26
C VAL A 52 -12.74 8.17 0.52
N ASP A 53 -12.19 7.11 -0.03
CA ASP A 53 -11.04 6.43 0.53
C ASP A 53 -9.73 7.14 0.14
N THR A 54 -8.80 7.28 1.08
CA THR A 54 -7.54 8.01 0.85
C THR A 54 -6.29 7.15 0.88
N GLY A 55 -6.31 6.00 1.51
CA GLY A 55 -5.15 5.10 1.55
C GLY A 55 -5.36 3.87 0.69
N PHE A 56 -6.19 2.95 1.16
CA PHE A 56 -6.57 1.75 0.40
C PHE A 56 -7.84 2.03 -0.40
N ILE A 57 -7.74 2.08 -1.72
CA ILE A 57 -8.81 2.56 -2.61
C ILE A 57 -9.38 1.43 -3.47
N VAL A 58 -8.52 0.60 -4.07
CA VAL A 58 -8.89 -0.43 -5.04
C VAL A 58 -8.13 -1.72 -4.80
N PHE A 59 -8.72 -2.84 -5.24
CA PHE A 59 -8.10 -4.15 -5.25
C PHE A 59 -8.57 -4.95 -6.48
N ASN A 60 -8.04 -6.14 -6.70
CA ASN A 60 -8.55 -7.08 -7.69
C ASN A 60 -8.41 -8.52 -7.16
N LYS A 61 -9.22 -9.43 -7.68
CA LYS A 61 -9.26 -10.82 -7.17
C LYS A 61 -7.97 -11.59 -7.46
N ALA A 62 -7.28 -11.28 -8.54
CA ALA A 62 -6.09 -12.01 -8.97
C ALA A 62 -4.90 -11.78 -8.02
N THR A 63 -4.69 -10.55 -7.57
CA THR A 63 -3.54 -10.18 -6.73
C THR A 63 -3.86 -10.07 -5.24
N TYR A 64 -5.15 -10.06 -4.87
CA TYR A 64 -5.63 -9.97 -3.49
C TYR A 64 -6.54 -11.15 -3.09
N PRO A 65 -6.16 -12.43 -3.34
CA PRO A 65 -7.05 -13.56 -3.10
C PRO A 65 -7.46 -13.69 -1.63
N LEU A 66 -6.51 -13.55 -0.69
CA LEU A 66 -6.79 -13.66 0.74
C LEU A 66 -7.70 -12.51 1.24
N PHE A 67 -7.50 -11.31 0.71
CA PHE A 67 -8.37 -10.17 1.05
C PHE A 67 -9.78 -10.37 0.48
N THR A 68 -9.90 -10.86 -0.75
CA THR A 68 -11.20 -11.19 -1.36
C THR A 68 -11.94 -12.24 -0.53
N ASN A 69 -11.26 -13.33 -0.13
CA ASN A 69 -11.86 -14.35 0.73
C ASN A 69 -12.32 -13.77 2.08
N LEU A 70 -11.54 -12.87 2.69
CA LEU A 70 -11.94 -12.18 3.92
C LEU A 70 -13.20 -11.33 3.71
N LEU A 71 -13.30 -10.59 2.60
CA LEU A 71 -14.49 -9.79 2.28
C LEU A 71 -15.72 -10.68 2.09
N ASP A 72 -15.57 -11.81 1.40
CA ASP A 72 -16.65 -12.76 1.15
C ASP A 72 -17.11 -13.43 2.46
N GLU A 73 -16.18 -13.85 3.34
CA GLU A 73 -16.45 -14.38 4.69
C GLU A 73 -17.25 -13.38 5.54
N LEU A 74 -16.86 -12.11 5.49
CA LEU A 74 -17.51 -11.03 6.23
C LEU A 74 -18.78 -10.50 5.53
N ASN A 75 -19.18 -11.05 4.37
CA ASN A 75 -20.28 -10.55 3.55
C ASN A 75 -20.16 -9.04 3.22
N VAL A 76 -18.95 -8.57 2.94
CA VAL A 76 -18.70 -7.18 2.52
C VAL A 76 -18.92 -7.04 1.03
N ARG A 77 -19.76 -6.09 0.63
CA ARG A 77 -20.04 -5.82 -0.78
C ARG A 77 -18.90 -5.02 -1.41
N TYR A 78 -18.59 -5.36 -2.65
CA TYR A 78 -17.64 -4.63 -3.50
C TYR A 78 -18.19 -4.51 -4.91
N GLU A 79 -17.71 -3.53 -5.65
CA GLU A 79 -18.21 -3.18 -6.98
C GLU A 79 -17.07 -2.90 -7.95
N ASN A 80 -17.36 -2.96 -9.25
CA ASN A 80 -16.38 -2.67 -10.28
C ASN A 80 -15.90 -1.22 -10.19
N SER A 81 -14.60 -1.07 -10.32
CA SER A 81 -13.91 0.22 -10.35
C SER A 81 -13.01 0.32 -11.57
N ASN A 82 -12.66 1.53 -11.93
CA ASN A 82 -11.68 1.81 -12.99
C ASN A 82 -10.42 2.39 -12.36
N MET A 83 -9.29 1.73 -12.62
CA MET A 83 -7.99 2.29 -12.28
C MET A 83 -7.30 2.74 -13.57
N SER A 84 -7.03 4.01 -13.67
CA SER A 84 -6.33 4.62 -14.79
C SER A 84 -5.09 5.37 -14.31
N PHE A 85 -4.17 5.61 -15.24
CA PHE A 85 -2.98 6.40 -14.98
C PHE A 85 -2.93 7.57 -15.96
N SER A 86 -2.72 8.76 -15.41
CA SER A 86 -2.51 9.98 -16.20
C SER A 86 -1.31 10.74 -15.69
N VAL A 87 -0.67 11.46 -16.57
CA VAL A 87 0.43 12.38 -16.26
C VAL A 87 0.06 13.77 -16.71
N PHE A 88 0.20 14.73 -15.80
CA PHE A 88 0.07 16.14 -16.08
C PHE A 88 1.31 16.91 -15.57
N SER A 89 1.91 17.71 -16.41
CA SER A 89 3.03 18.58 -16.07
C SER A 89 2.77 19.99 -16.55
N LYS A 90 2.40 20.87 -15.62
CA LYS A 90 2.18 22.31 -15.93
C LYS A 90 3.44 22.95 -16.52
N LYS A 91 4.62 22.64 -15.97
CA LYS A 91 5.91 23.18 -16.42
C LYS A 91 6.19 22.91 -17.89
N ASN A 92 5.85 21.69 -18.36
CA ASN A 92 6.14 21.23 -19.72
C ASN A 92 4.91 21.34 -20.63
N ASN A 93 3.78 21.84 -20.15
CA ASN A 93 2.50 21.84 -20.83
C ASN A 93 2.24 20.46 -21.50
N PHE A 94 2.32 19.39 -20.68
CA PHE A 94 2.29 18.02 -21.11
C PHE A 94 1.21 17.25 -20.33
N GLU A 95 0.35 16.56 -21.06
CA GLU A 95 -0.74 15.77 -20.49
C GLU A 95 -1.09 14.59 -21.36
N TYR A 96 -1.32 13.45 -20.73
CA TYR A 96 -1.91 12.27 -21.37
C TYR A 96 -2.53 11.33 -20.33
N ASN A 97 -3.43 10.44 -20.79
CA ASN A 97 -3.97 9.35 -20.01
C ASN A 97 -3.89 8.05 -20.81
N GLY A 98 -3.48 6.96 -20.18
CA GLY A 98 -3.22 5.66 -20.82
C GLY A 98 -4.46 4.77 -21.02
N THR A 99 -5.69 5.28 -20.87
CA THR A 99 -6.91 4.45 -20.92
C THR A 99 -7.35 4.11 -22.35
N SER A 100 -7.20 5.04 -23.29
CA SER A 100 -7.59 4.86 -24.69
C SER A 100 -6.72 5.69 -25.62
N LEU A 101 -6.73 5.39 -26.92
CA LEU A 101 -6.02 6.22 -27.93
C LEU A 101 -6.49 7.68 -27.89
N ASN A 102 -7.79 7.91 -27.67
CA ASN A 102 -8.32 9.26 -27.59
C ASN A 102 -7.75 10.05 -26.39
N THR A 103 -7.66 9.42 -25.22
CA THR A 103 -7.10 10.05 -24.03
C THR A 103 -5.57 10.08 -24.03
N LEU A 104 -4.91 9.13 -24.70
CA LEU A 104 -3.46 9.12 -24.90
C LEU A 104 -3.03 10.33 -25.72
N PHE A 105 -3.80 10.67 -26.74
CA PHE A 105 -3.60 11.85 -27.58
C PHE A 105 -4.56 12.99 -27.22
N SER A 106 -4.89 13.18 -25.92
CA SER A 106 -5.69 14.32 -25.45
C SER A 106 -5.13 15.64 -25.94
N GLN A 107 -3.83 15.79 -25.93
CA GLN A 107 -3.12 16.84 -26.65
C GLN A 107 -2.80 16.38 -28.07
N ARG A 108 -3.63 16.74 -29.05
CA ARG A 108 -3.52 16.31 -30.45
C ARG A 108 -2.14 16.57 -31.11
N LYS A 109 -1.43 17.64 -30.66
CA LYS A 109 -0.05 17.93 -31.09
C LYS A 109 0.93 16.77 -30.84
N ASN A 110 0.65 15.88 -29.89
CA ASN A 110 1.50 14.76 -29.56
C ASN A 110 1.47 13.65 -30.64
N ILE A 111 0.49 13.66 -31.56
CA ILE A 111 0.45 12.74 -32.73
C ILE A 111 1.69 12.94 -33.63
N LEU A 112 2.19 14.18 -33.75
CA LEU A 112 3.37 14.53 -34.53
C LEU A 112 4.64 14.67 -33.68
N ASN A 113 4.56 14.44 -32.39
CA ASN A 113 5.69 14.58 -31.48
C ASN A 113 6.53 13.30 -31.43
N TYR A 114 7.68 13.30 -32.12
CA TYR A 114 8.58 12.15 -32.14
C TYR A 114 8.97 11.62 -30.76
N LYS A 115 9.24 12.50 -29.78
CA LYS A 115 9.61 12.09 -28.41
C LYS A 115 8.46 11.37 -27.72
N PHE A 116 7.22 11.80 -27.96
CA PHE A 116 6.03 11.16 -27.41
C PHE A 116 5.77 9.80 -28.06
N LEU A 117 5.88 9.71 -29.38
CA LEU A 117 5.72 8.43 -30.10
C LEU A 117 6.82 7.44 -29.72
N LYS A 118 8.08 7.91 -29.56
CA LYS A 118 9.18 7.09 -29.03
C LYS A 118 8.88 6.59 -27.62
N MET A 119 8.32 7.42 -26.73
CA MET A 119 7.92 7.01 -25.40
C MET A 119 6.88 5.87 -25.45
N ILE A 120 5.88 5.96 -26.31
CA ILE A 120 4.90 4.89 -26.52
C ILE A 120 5.60 3.60 -26.95
N TYR A 121 6.49 3.65 -27.93
CA TYR A 121 7.29 2.50 -28.34
C TYR A 121 8.11 1.93 -27.17
N GLU A 122 8.72 2.80 -26.36
CA GLU A 122 9.51 2.40 -25.20
C GLU A 122 8.67 1.75 -24.09
N ILE A 123 7.37 2.08 -23.96
CA ILE A 123 6.43 1.36 -23.07
C ILE A 123 6.31 -0.11 -23.53
N PHE A 124 6.10 -0.36 -24.80
CA PHE A 124 6.04 -1.73 -25.35
C PHE A 124 7.38 -2.46 -25.18
N LYS A 125 8.49 -1.78 -25.46
CA LYS A 125 9.85 -2.30 -25.24
C LYS A 125 10.04 -2.69 -23.78
N PHE A 126 9.70 -1.81 -22.83
CA PHE A 126 9.80 -2.07 -21.40
C PHE A 126 8.99 -3.30 -20.98
N ASN A 127 7.74 -3.38 -21.40
CA ASN A 127 6.88 -4.51 -21.08
C ASN A 127 7.48 -5.85 -21.55
N LYS A 128 8.06 -5.87 -22.78
CA LYS A 128 8.66 -7.07 -23.35
C LYS A 128 9.94 -7.50 -22.64
N ILE A 129 10.88 -6.57 -22.41
CA ILE A 129 12.21 -6.92 -21.87
C ILE A 129 12.19 -7.12 -20.36
N SER A 130 11.24 -6.50 -19.63
CA SER A 130 11.10 -6.66 -18.19
C SER A 130 10.90 -8.11 -17.77
N VAL A 131 10.18 -8.90 -18.56
CA VAL A 131 9.95 -10.32 -18.27
C VAL A 131 11.27 -11.11 -18.22
N ASN A 132 12.25 -10.76 -19.05
CA ASN A 132 13.56 -11.41 -19.07
C ASN A 132 14.37 -11.19 -17.79
N LEU A 133 14.24 -10.00 -17.18
CA LEU A 133 14.90 -9.71 -15.90
C LEU A 133 14.38 -10.61 -14.76
N LEU A 134 13.10 -10.89 -14.74
CA LEU A 134 12.48 -11.77 -13.73
C LEU A 134 13.06 -13.19 -13.79
N SER A 135 13.39 -13.67 -14.98
CA SER A 135 13.99 -14.99 -15.18
C SER A 135 15.47 -15.02 -14.78
N SER A 136 16.19 -13.92 -14.96
CA SER A 136 17.63 -13.82 -14.70
C SER A 136 17.99 -13.69 -13.20
N LYS A 137 17.03 -13.28 -12.37
CA LYS A 137 17.21 -12.98 -10.93
C LYS A 137 18.35 -11.99 -10.64
N LYS A 138 18.72 -11.16 -11.62
CA LYS A 138 19.81 -10.19 -11.49
C LYS A 138 19.39 -9.04 -10.59
N GLU A 139 20.15 -8.81 -9.53
CA GLU A 139 19.93 -7.68 -8.61
C GLU A 139 20.56 -6.41 -9.18
N ILE A 140 19.73 -5.55 -9.77
CA ILE A 140 20.13 -4.23 -10.28
C ILE A 140 19.09 -3.20 -9.89
N SER A 141 19.50 -1.93 -9.83
CA SER A 141 18.57 -0.82 -9.62
C SER A 141 17.69 -0.59 -10.85
N LEU A 142 16.55 0.08 -10.66
CA LEU A 142 15.70 0.49 -11.77
C LEU A 142 16.45 1.43 -12.72
N GLY A 143 17.27 2.35 -12.18
CA GLY A 143 18.12 3.24 -12.96
C GLY A 143 19.09 2.48 -13.85
N ASP A 144 19.81 1.49 -13.30
CA ASP A 144 20.74 0.66 -14.07
C ASP A 144 20.02 -0.14 -15.15
N PHE A 145 18.85 -0.72 -14.82
CA PHE A 145 18.04 -1.44 -15.79
C PHE A 145 17.63 -0.55 -16.97
N LEU A 146 17.16 0.66 -16.69
CA LEU A 146 16.76 1.61 -17.72
C LEU A 146 17.94 2.05 -18.58
N ASN A 147 19.09 2.34 -17.96
CA ASN A 147 20.31 2.75 -18.66
C ASN A 147 20.91 1.63 -19.53
N GLN A 148 21.05 0.41 -19.01
CA GLN A 148 21.57 -0.75 -19.75
C GLN A 148 20.72 -1.08 -20.97
N ASN A 149 19.41 -0.79 -20.91
CA ASN A 149 18.48 -1.03 -22.02
C ASN A 149 18.23 0.23 -22.87
N GLN A 150 19.01 1.30 -22.67
CA GLN A 150 18.99 2.52 -23.49
C GLN A 150 17.58 3.15 -23.60
N PHE A 151 16.88 3.24 -22.47
CA PHE A 151 15.62 3.98 -22.41
C PHE A 151 15.88 5.49 -22.42
N SER A 152 15.03 6.23 -23.14
CA SER A 152 15.18 7.69 -23.23
C SER A 152 14.82 8.37 -21.91
N ASP A 153 15.46 9.49 -21.64
CA ASP A 153 15.12 10.40 -20.54
C ASP A 153 13.63 10.82 -20.59
N TYR A 154 13.09 10.94 -21.78
CA TYR A 154 11.70 11.35 -21.97
C TYR A 154 10.74 10.25 -21.46
N PHE A 155 11.00 8.98 -21.77
CA PHE A 155 10.27 7.84 -21.22
C PHE A 155 10.40 7.78 -19.69
N CYS A 156 11.63 7.91 -19.17
CA CYS A 156 11.86 7.85 -17.74
C CYS A 156 11.09 8.93 -16.99
N LYS A 157 11.21 10.18 -17.43
CA LYS A 157 10.64 11.35 -16.74
C LYS A 157 9.13 11.49 -16.91
N ASN A 158 8.54 10.98 -17.97
CA ASN A 158 7.12 11.18 -18.28
C ASN A 158 6.26 9.91 -18.17
N TYR A 159 6.85 8.74 -17.96
CA TYR A 159 6.08 7.50 -17.78
C TYR A 159 6.52 6.72 -16.53
N ILE A 160 7.73 6.12 -16.55
CA ILE A 160 8.08 5.08 -15.57
C ILE A 160 8.29 5.65 -14.16
N LEU A 161 8.99 6.77 -14.03
CA LEU A 161 9.26 7.38 -12.73
C LEU A 161 8.01 8.02 -12.09
N PRO A 162 7.17 8.78 -12.82
CA PRO A 162 5.90 9.26 -12.29
C PRO A 162 4.97 8.12 -11.86
N MET A 163 4.89 7.05 -12.64
CA MET A 163 4.07 5.88 -12.30
C MET A 163 4.59 5.19 -11.03
N GLY A 164 5.88 4.94 -10.94
CA GLY A 164 6.49 4.37 -9.73
C GLY A 164 6.27 5.26 -8.50
N SER A 165 6.51 6.56 -8.64
CA SER A 165 6.30 7.52 -7.55
C SER A 165 4.85 7.56 -7.07
N ALA A 166 3.87 7.47 -7.97
CA ALA A 166 2.46 7.42 -7.62
C ALA A 166 2.08 6.12 -6.89
N ILE A 167 2.63 4.98 -7.32
CA ILE A 167 2.34 3.67 -6.71
C ILE A 167 2.92 3.58 -5.29
N TRP A 168 4.17 3.98 -5.10
CA TRP A 168 4.86 3.85 -3.81
C TRP A 168 4.90 5.13 -2.99
N SER A 169 4.20 6.18 -3.43
CA SER A 169 4.18 7.48 -2.74
C SER A 169 5.58 7.98 -2.36
N THR A 170 6.55 7.81 -3.25
CA THR A 170 7.96 8.14 -3.00
C THR A 170 8.50 9.19 -3.95
N ASN A 171 9.65 9.79 -3.63
CA ASN A 171 10.27 10.80 -4.46
C ASN A 171 10.81 10.16 -5.75
N ILE A 172 10.66 10.88 -6.87
CA ILE A 172 11.12 10.46 -8.21
C ILE A 172 12.61 10.08 -8.21
N SER A 173 13.48 10.82 -7.51
CA SER A 173 14.92 10.53 -7.44
C SER A 173 15.21 9.17 -6.78
N LYS A 174 14.47 8.80 -5.73
CA LYS A 174 14.62 7.52 -5.04
C LYS A 174 14.11 6.33 -5.86
N MET A 175 13.22 6.57 -6.83
CA MET A 175 12.74 5.49 -7.69
C MET A 175 13.85 4.87 -8.56
N LEU A 176 14.88 5.62 -8.93
CA LEU A 176 16.00 5.08 -9.69
C LEU A 176 16.86 4.08 -8.88
N GLU A 177 16.89 4.24 -7.56
CA GLU A 177 17.61 3.34 -6.63
C GLU A 177 16.79 2.08 -6.29
N PHE A 178 15.51 2.05 -6.69
CA PHE A 178 14.60 0.96 -6.36
C PHE A 178 15.03 -0.35 -7.03
N PRO A 179 14.93 -1.52 -6.37
CA PRO A 179 15.29 -2.78 -7.00
C PRO A 179 14.40 -3.06 -8.22
N ALA A 180 15.02 -3.18 -9.41
CA ALA A 180 14.29 -3.35 -10.67
C ALA A 180 13.40 -4.60 -10.65
N ILE A 181 13.88 -5.70 -10.09
CA ILE A 181 13.14 -6.95 -10.00
C ILE A 181 11.85 -6.81 -9.18
N PHE A 182 11.88 -6.04 -8.08
CA PHE A 182 10.71 -5.78 -7.26
C PHE A 182 9.69 -4.90 -8.00
N PHE A 183 10.17 -3.84 -8.66
CA PHE A 183 9.35 -2.95 -9.48
C PHE A 183 8.64 -3.74 -10.60
N ILE A 184 9.38 -4.54 -11.34
CA ILE A 184 8.86 -5.31 -12.48
C ILE A 184 7.91 -6.42 -12.01
N ASN A 185 8.19 -7.10 -10.89
CA ASN A 185 7.27 -8.09 -10.30
C ASN A 185 5.93 -7.45 -9.94
N PHE A 186 5.95 -6.26 -9.36
CA PHE A 186 4.73 -5.54 -9.06
C PHE A 186 3.93 -5.26 -10.35
N PHE A 187 4.59 -4.73 -11.38
CA PHE A 187 3.96 -4.46 -12.68
C PHE A 187 3.36 -5.73 -13.31
N LYS A 188 4.08 -6.85 -13.26
CA LYS A 188 3.62 -8.15 -13.75
C LYS A 188 2.38 -8.61 -12.97
N ASN A 189 2.45 -8.64 -11.66
CA ASN A 189 1.38 -9.12 -10.79
C ASN A 189 0.09 -8.30 -10.94
N HIS A 190 0.21 -7.01 -11.19
CA HIS A 190 -0.94 -6.11 -11.36
C HIS A 190 -1.39 -5.98 -12.83
N GLY A 191 -0.87 -6.82 -13.74
CA GLY A 191 -1.23 -6.80 -15.15
C GLY A 191 -0.80 -5.54 -15.91
N MET A 192 0.14 -4.76 -15.33
CA MET A 192 0.57 -3.48 -15.90
C MET A 192 1.56 -3.66 -17.06
N LEU A 193 2.17 -4.84 -17.18
CA LEU A 193 2.99 -5.21 -18.35
C LEU A 193 2.14 -5.69 -19.53
N ASN A 194 0.83 -5.91 -19.34
CA ASN A 194 -0.10 -6.33 -20.37
C ASN A 194 -0.89 -5.12 -20.89
N ILE A 195 -1.18 -5.13 -22.19
CA ILE A 195 -2.07 -4.15 -22.82
C ILE A 195 -3.51 -4.63 -22.73
N ASN A 196 -3.70 -5.91 -23.05
CA ASN A 196 -4.95 -6.63 -22.95
C ASN A 196 -4.93 -7.51 -21.68
N ASP A 197 -6.09 -8.04 -21.28
CA ASP A 197 -6.25 -8.96 -20.16
C ASP A 197 -5.81 -8.37 -18.80
N ARG A 198 -6.10 -7.10 -18.58
CA ARG A 198 -5.90 -6.47 -17.28
C ARG A 198 -6.96 -6.95 -16.29
N PRO A 199 -6.59 -7.21 -15.04
CA PRO A 199 -7.56 -7.62 -14.02
C PRO A 199 -8.62 -6.53 -13.82
N GLN A 200 -9.89 -6.95 -13.63
CA GLN A 200 -10.95 -6.03 -13.23
C GLN A 200 -10.63 -5.46 -11.84
N TRP A 201 -10.51 -4.16 -11.75
CA TRP A 201 -10.36 -3.47 -10.48
C TRP A 201 -11.71 -3.35 -9.76
N LEU A 202 -11.66 -3.46 -8.45
CA LEU A 202 -12.80 -3.45 -7.55
C LEU A 202 -12.56 -2.41 -6.45
N THR A 203 -13.65 -1.89 -5.91
CA THR A 203 -13.65 -1.05 -4.71
C THR A 203 -14.71 -1.52 -3.74
N ILE A 204 -14.56 -1.21 -2.45
CA ILE A 204 -15.53 -1.60 -1.44
C ILE A 204 -16.72 -0.65 -1.50
N SER A 205 -17.92 -1.21 -1.68
CA SER A 205 -19.17 -0.41 -1.70
C SER A 205 -19.38 0.30 -0.37
N GLY A 206 -19.47 1.62 -0.40
CA GLY A 206 -19.57 2.45 0.81
C GLY A 206 -18.24 2.85 1.43
N GLY A 207 -17.11 2.41 0.84
CA GLY A 207 -15.75 2.71 1.28
C GLY A 207 -15.15 1.64 2.20
N SER A 208 -13.83 1.70 2.37
CA SER A 208 -13.06 0.71 3.13
C SER A 208 -13.46 0.60 4.61
N LYS A 209 -14.07 1.62 5.18
CA LYS A 209 -14.66 1.58 6.53
C LYS A 209 -15.64 0.42 6.74
N GLU A 210 -16.34 -0.02 5.69
CA GLU A 210 -17.36 -1.06 5.79
C GLU A 210 -16.76 -2.43 6.14
N TYR A 211 -15.62 -2.80 5.53
CA TYR A 211 -14.97 -4.04 5.93
C TYR A 211 -14.33 -3.92 7.32
N VAL A 212 -13.73 -2.78 7.66
CA VAL A 212 -13.16 -2.55 9.00
C VAL A 212 -14.23 -2.72 10.08
N LYS A 213 -15.41 -2.13 9.88
CA LYS A 213 -16.55 -2.24 10.79
C LYS A 213 -16.99 -3.70 10.98
N LYS A 214 -17.15 -4.45 9.89
CA LYS A 214 -17.58 -5.85 9.96
C LYS A 214 -16.51 -6.75 10.59
N LEU A 215 -15.25 -6.58 10.19
CA LEU A 215 -14.12 -7.34 10.71
C LEU A 215 -13.96 -7.20 12.23
N THR A 216 -14.15 -5.98 12.74
CA THR A 216 -13.93 -5.68 14.16
C THR A 216 -15.17 -5.88 15.05
N SER A 217 -16.34 -6.14 14.46
CA SER A 217 -17.61 -6.24 15.20
C SER A 217 -17.60 -7.35 16.26
N SER A 218 -17.00 -8.49 15.96
CA SER A 218 -16.98 -9.68 16.82
C SER A 218 -16.11 -9.54 18.07
N PHE A 219 -15.07 -8.69 18.03
CA PHE A 219 -14.14 -8.45 19.14
C PHE A 219 -14.09 -6.99 19.58
N LYS A 220 -15.13 -6.21 19.33
CA LYS A 220 -15.19 -4.78 19.65
C LYS A 220 -14.85 -4.45 21.11
N LYS A 221 -15.23 -5.33 22.04
CA LYS A 221 -14.96 -5.17 23.48
C LYS A 221 -13.48 -5.26 23.84
N ASN A 222 -12.66 -5.88 22.99
CA ASN A 222 -11.24 -6.11 23.17
C ASN A 222 -10.37 -4.99 22.59
N ILE A 223 -10.99 -3.92 22.06
CA ILE A 223 -10.30 -2.83 21.38
C ILE A 223 -10.14 -1.64 22.31
N LYS A 224 -8.92 -1.12 22.38
CA LYS A 224 -8.56 0.09 23.12
C LYS A 224 -8.13 1.19 22.16
N LEU A 225 -9.05 2.08 21.81
CA LEU A 225 -8.75 3.28 21.02
C LEU A 225 -8.11 4.38 21.88
N ASN A 226 -7.47 5.36 21.25
CA ASN A 226 -6.74 6.45 21.89
C ASN A 226 -5.75 5.94 22.96
N CYS A 227 -5.25 4.72 22.78
CA CYS A 227 -4.40 4.03 23.73
C CYS A 227 -2.99 3.82 23.16
N LYS A 228 -2.20 4.90 23.19
CA LYS A 228 -0.80 4.86 22.76
C LYS A 228 0.01 3.99 23.70
N ILE A 229 0.68 2.98 23.16
CA ILE A 229 1.70 2.21 23.89
C ILE A 229 2.96 3.07 24.01
N LEU A 230 3.58 3.04 25.18
CA LEU A 230 4.76 3.83 25.53
C LEU A 230 6.02 2.95 25.51
N SER A 231 5.92 1.73 26.02
CA SER A 231 7.00 0.75 25.97
C SER A 231 6.50 -0.67 26.20
N VAL A 232 7.31 -1.63 25.78
CA VAL A 232 7.10 -3.06 25.98
C VAL A 232 8.33 -3.64 26.67
N GLU A 233 8.12 -4.27 27.82
CA GLU A 233 9.15 -4.96 28.60
C GLU A 233 8.92 -6.45 28.53
N ARG A 234 9.97 -7.22 28.26
CA ARG A 234 9.93 -8.67 28.22
C ARG A 234 10.70 -9.21 29.43
N ASN A 235 10.12 -10.11 30.14
CA ASN A 235 10.81 -10.91 31.15
C ASN A 235 10.60 -12.41 30.84
N SER A 236 11.21 -13.30 31.62
CA SER A 236 11.19 -14.74 31.36
C SER A 236 9.80 -15.39 31.36
N LYS A 237 8.80 -14.75 31.95
CA LYS A 237 7.46 -15.35 32.15
C LYS A 237 6.31 -14.52 31.58
N SER A 238 6.56 -13.29 31.10
CA SER A 238 5.49 -12.43 30.65
C SER A 238 6.00 -11.19 29.92
N ILE A 239 5.07 -10.51 29.28
CA ILE A 239 5.29 -9.25 28.61
C ILE A 239 4.48 -8.18 29.34
N ILE A 240 5.13 -7.07 29.69
CA ILE A 240 4.49 -5.91 30.27
C ILE A 240 4.35 -4.83 29.21
N VAL A 241 3.13 -4.45 28.90
CA VAL A 241 2.80 -3.37 28.00
C VAL A 241 2.48 -2.12 28.83
N ASN A 242 3.33 -1.10 28.70
CA ASN A 242 3.10 0.22 29.30
C ASN A 242 2.37 1.08 28.28
N HIS A 243 1.23 1.62 28.62
CA HIS A 243 0.44 2.47 27.74
C HIS A 243 -0.10 3.69 28.50
N LYS A 244 -0.71 4.63 27.76
CA LYS A 244 -1.17 5.91 28.31
C LYS A 244 -2.02 5.77 29.57
N ASN A 245 -2.80 4.68 29.68
CA ASN A 245 -3.77 4.49 30.77
C ASN A 245 -3.27 3.53 31.87
N GLY A 246 -1.99 3.10 31.85
CA GLY A 246 -1.42 2.21 32.84
C GLY A 246 -0.53 1.11 32.29
N LYS A 247 -0.45 0.01 33.03
CA LYS A 247 0.37 -1.16 32.66
C LYS A 247 -0.48 -2.42 32.65
N GLU A 248 -0.28 -3.27 31.66
CA GLU A 248 -0.96 -4.55 31.57
C GLU A 248 0.03 -5.68 31.26
N LYS A 249 -0.28 -6.86 31.78
CA LYS A 249 0.54 -8.07 31.62
C LYS A 249 -0.10 -8.99 30.58
N PHE A 250 0.74 -9.53 29.67
CA PHE A 250 0.36 -10.44 28.58
C PHE A 250 1.31 -11.63 28.53
N ASP A 251 0.84 -12.72 27.89
CA ASP A 251 1.67 -13.87 27.58
C ASP A 251 2.46 -13.63 26.27
N PHE A 252 1.81 -12.98 25.28
CA PHE A 252 2.39 -12.68 23.98
C PHE A 252 2.06 -11.25 23.53
N ILE A 253 2.89 -10.71 22.65
CA ILE A 253 2.65 -9.46 21.95
C ILE A 253 2.90 -9.64 20.45
N ILE A 254 2.03 -9.04 19.63
CA ILE A 254 2.15 -8.99 18.17
C ILE A 254 2.18 -7.53 17.74
N PHE A 255 3.27 -7.13 17.10
CA PHE A 255 3.40 -5.81 16.52
C PHE A 255 2.83 -5.82 15.10
N ALA A 256 1.72 -5.13 14.90
CA ALA A 256 1.06 -4.92 13.63
C ALA A 256 1.14 -3.44 13.20
N CYS A 257 2.25 -2.80 13.52
CA CYS A 257 2.63 -1.43 13.17
C CYS A 257 3.92 -1.44 12.34
N HIS A 258 4.43 -0.28 11.98
CA HIS A 258 5.70 -0.17 11.28
C HIS A 258 6.86 -0.73 12.11
N SER A 259 7.89 -1.26 11.44
CA SER A 259 9.03 -1.89 12.10
C SER A 259 9.85 -0.92 12.97
N ASP A 260 10.00 0.32 12.56
CA ASP A 260 10.64 1.40 13.32
C ASP A 260 9.82 1.77 14.57
N GLU A 261 8.50 1.84 14.46
CA GLU A 261 7.60 2.02 15.62
C GLU A 261 7.70 0.83 16.58
N ALA A 262 7.69 -0.40 16.07
CA ALA A 262 7.85 -1.60 16.89
C ALA A 262 9.19 -1.60 17.64
N LEU A 263 10.29 -1.30 16.94
CA LEU A 263 11.63 -1.21 17.54
C LEU A 263 11.68 -0.17 18.68
N ASN A 264 11.10 1.00 18.46
CA ASN A 264 11.05 2.08 19.45
C ASN A 264 10.22 1.72 20.72
N LEU A 265 9.27 0.80 20.60
CA LEU A 265 8.47 0.34 21.72
C LEU A 265 9.18 -0.73 22.56
N ILE A 266 10.07 -1.51 22.00
CA ILE A 266 10.79 -2.58 22.70
C ILE A 266 11.89 -1.98 23.58
N LYS A 267 11.76 -2.12 24.91
CA LYS A 267 12.67 -1.47 25.88
C LYS A 267 14.09 -2.03 25.84
N SER A 268 14.24 -3.32 25.56
CA SER A 268 15.54 -3.99 25.46
C SER A 268 15.56 -4.88 24.23
N PRO A 269 15.66 -4.30 23.03
CA PRO A 269 15.75 -5.08 21.79
C PRO A 269 17.09 -5.80 21.70
N THR A 270 17.09 -7.03 21.17
CA THR A 270 18.29 -7.78 20.85
C THR A 270 19.07 -7.10 19.69
N LEU A 271 20.31 -7.53 19.46
CA LEU A 271 21.10 -7.03 18.34
C LEU A 271 20.43 -7.35 16.99
N ASP A 272 19.87 -8.54 16.86
CA ASP A 272 19.19 -8.97 15.64
C ASP A 272 17.88 -8.19 15.41
N GLU A 273 17.09 -7.95 16.46
CA GLU A 273 15.89 -7.10 16.35
C GLU A 273 16.25 -5.68 15.92
N LYS A 274 17.30 -5.09 16.51
CA LYS A 274 17.79 -3.77 16.09
C LYS A 274 18.20 -3.79 14.62
N LYS A 275 19.01 -4.77 14.23
CA LYS A 275 19.52 -4.88 12.86
C LYS A 275 18.38 -5.05 11.84
N ILE A 276 17.45 -5.96 12.09
CA ILE A 276 16.38 -6.31 11.13
C ILE A 276 15.32 -5.22 11.09
N LEU A 277 14.78 -4.79 12.23
CA LEU A 277 13.67 -3.84 12.27
C LEU A 277 14.08 -2.44 11.81
N SER A 278 15.36 -2.05 11.95
CA SER A 278 15.87 -0.77 11.43
C SER A 278 16.16 -0.77 9.93
N THR A 279 16.15 -1.94 9.25
CA THR A 279 16.46 -2.02 7.83
C THR A 279 15.36 -1.43 6.94
N ILE A 280 14.10 -1.47 7.41
CA ILE A 280 12.96 -0.94 6.66
C ILE A 280 12.84 0.56 6.96
N ASN A 281 13.15 1.38 5.96
CA ASN A 281 13.04 2.82 6.07
C ASN A 281 11.64 3.31 5.69
N TYR A 282 11.10 4.24 6.47
CA TYR A 282 9.81 4.89 6.22
C TYR A 282 10.04 6.36 5.86
N SER A 283 9.27 6.86 4.91
CA SER A 283 9.27 8.27 4.51
C SER A 283 7.95 8.93 4.89
N GLN A 284 8.03 10.17 5.36
CA GLN A 284 6.83 10.98 5.54
C GLN A 284 6.29 11.42 4.18
N ASN A 285 4.98 11.37 4.04
CA ASN A 285 4.28 11.80 2.84
C ASN A 285 3.06 12.64 3.22
N THR A 286 2.81 13.71 2.46
CA THR A 286 1.63 14.56 2.64
C THR A 286 0.60 14.22 1.57
N VAL A 287 -0.58 13.82 2.00
CA VAL A 287 -1.71 13.52 1.11
C VAL A 287 -2.76 14.62 1.27
N THR A 288 -3.16 15.23 0.17
CA THR A 288 -4.23 16.22 0.11
C THR A 288 -5.47 15.58 -0.54
N LEU A 289 -6.62 15.73 0.12
CA LEU A 289 -7.93 15.30 -0.38
C LEU A 289 -8.69 16.50 -0.94
#